data_80c20c1b543165403987f3ee507f3c7f
#
_entry.id   80c20c1b543165403987f3ee507f3c7f
#
_cell.length_a   1.000
_cell.length_b   1.000
_cell.length_c   1.000
_cell.angle_alpha   90.00
_cell.angle_beta   90.00
_cell.angle_gamma   90.00
#
_symmetry.space_group_name_H-M   'P 1'
#
loop_
_entity.id
_entity.type
_entity.pdbx_description
1 polymer ?
#
loop_
_entity_poly.entity_id
_entity_poly.type
_entity_poly.pdbx_seq_one_letter_code
_entity_poly.pdbx_strand_id
1 'polypeptide(L)'
;MARDKIFVTGKLWNNKHHPEDVEDACRKSLSDLGLDYLDLYLMHFPSAFQRGDDMLPKDDNGDVIFDTTIHPTTTWKAMEKLVAKGLVRSIGVSNFNSQQIQDL
;
A
#
# COMPACT_ATOMS: atom_id res chain seq x y z
N MET A 1 -20.75 -16.73 5.42
CA MET A 1 -19.95 -17.21 4.27
C MET A 1 -18.55 -17.50 4.75
N ALA A 2 -17.97 -18.63 4.37
CA ALA A 2 -16.61 -18.97 4.79
C ALA A 2 -15.59 -18.04 4.13
N ARG A 3 -14.52 -17.73 4.86
CA ARG A 3 -13.49 -16.78 4.40
C ARG A 3 -12.87 -17.19 3.06
N ASP A 4 -12.66 -18.49 2.83
CA ASP A 4 -12.08 -19.00 1.59
C ASP A 4 -13.02 -18.87 0.37
N LYS A 5 -14.27 -18.51 0.59
CA LYS A 5 -15.26 -18.25 -0.47
C LYS A 5 -15.31 -16.78 -0.87
N ILE A 6 -14.53 -15.92 -0.22
CA ILE A 6 -14.52 -14.48 -0.44
C ILE A 6 -13.14 -14.06 -0.91
N PHE A 7 -13.09 -13.16 -1.89
CA PHE A 7 -11.84 -12.53 -2.33
C PHE A 7 -11.83 -11.08 -1.85
N VAL A 8 -10.88 -10.72 -0.99
CA VAL A 8 -10.80 -9.39 -0.40
C VAL A 8 -9.55 -8.67 -0.90
N THR A 9 -9.76 -7.48 -1.46
CA THR A 9 -8.67 -6.62 -1.95
C THR A 9 -8.55 -5.41 -1.05
N GLY A 10 -7.33 -5.11 -0.60
CA GLY A 10 -7.02 -3.87 0.10
C GLY A 10 -6.05 -3.03 -0.71
N LYS A 11 -5.87 -1.78 -0.31
CA LYS A 11 -4.97 -0.85 -1.01
C LYS A 11 -4.11 -0.10 -0.02
N LEU A 12 -2.81 -0.01 -0.34
CA LEU A 12 -1.86 0.81 0.43
C LEU A 12 -2.03 2.26 -0.03
N TRP A 13 -2.45 3.13 0.89
CA TRP A 13 -2.63 4.53 0.56
C TRP A 13 -1.29 5.24 0.42
N ASN A 14 -1.32 6.37 -0.23
CA ASN A 14 -0.12 7.07 -0.69
C ASN A 14 0.75 7.63 0.43
N ASN A 15 0.19 7.84 1.64
CA ASN A 15 0.94 8.34 2.79
C ASN A 15 1.66 7.24 3.58
N LYS A 16 1.59 5.99 3.12
CA LYS A 16 2.16 4.82 3.81
C LYS A 16 3.22 4.10 2.99
N HIS A 17 3.87 4.79 2.04
CA HIS A 17 4.85 4.19 1.14
C HIS A 17 6.20 3.87 1.81
N HIS A 18 6.52 4.49 2.94
CA HIS A 18 7.77 4.16 3.64
C HIS A 18 7.75 2.70 4.11
N PRO A 19 8.85 1.95 3.94
CA PRO A 19 8.86 0.51 4.26
C PRO A 19 8.38 0.19 5.67
N GLU A 20 8.73 1.00 6.63
CA GLU A 20 8.32 0.79 8.03
C GLU A 20 6.82 1.00 8.25
N ASP A 21 6.14 1.69 7.34
CA ASP A 21 4.70 1.94 7.45
C ASP A 21 3.85 0.90 6.72
N VAL A 22 4.44 0.16 5.78
CA VAL A 22 3.70 -0.75 4.90
C VAL A 22 3.03 -1.87 5.70
N GLU A 23 3.78 -2.53 6.58
CA GLU A 23 3.21 -3.61 7.37
C GLU A 23 2.17 -3.10 8.36
N ASP A 24 2.43 -1.98 9.03
CA ASP A 24 1.49 -1.40 9.99
C ASP A 24 0.17 -1.03 9.30
N ALA A 25 0.23 -0.46 8.11
CA ALA A 25 -0.95 -0.12 7.33
C ALA A 25 -1.74 -1.38 6.95
N CYS A 26 -1.04 -2.44 6.54
CA CYS A 26 -1.68 -3.71 6.20
C CYS A 26 -2.35 -4.33 7.43
N ARG A 27 -1.66 -4.38 8.55
CA ARG A 27 -2.20 -4.94 9.80
C ARG A 27 -3.41 -4.15 10.30
N LYS A 28 -3.39 -2.82 10.12
CA LYS A 28 -4.54 -1.99 10.47
C LYS A 28 -5.75 -2.33 9.61
N SER A 29 -5.54 -2.51 8.30
CA SER A 29 -6.63 -2.91 7.41
C SER A 29 -7.22 -4.26 7.81
N LEU A 30 -6.37 -5.23 8.16
CA LEU A 30 -6.81 -6.54 8.62
C LEU A 30 -7.61 -6.44 9.92
N SER A 31 -7.13 -5.64 10.86
CA SER A 31 -7.81 -5.42 12.14
C SER A 31 -9.18 -4.77 11.94
N ASP A 32 -9.24 -3.74 11.08
CA ASP A 32 -10.49 -3.02 10.81
C ASP A 32 -11.53 -3.94 10.15
N LEU A 33 -11.09 -4.91 9.34
CA LEU A 33 -11.97 -5.86 8.66
C LEU A 33 -12.20 -7.14 9.44
N GLY A 34 -11.45 -7.37 10.52
CA GLY A 34 -11.53 -8.59 11.30
C GLY A 34 -11.01 -9.82 10.56
N LEU A 35 -9.98 -9.64 9.73
CA LEU A 35 -9.42 -10.71 8.90
C LEU A 35 -7.99 -11.04 9.30
N ASP A 36 -7.56 -12.27 8.97
CA ASP A 36 -6.19 -12.73 9.20
C ASP A 36 -5.29 -12.48 7.99
N TYR A 37 -5.87 -12.37 6.81
CA TYR A 37 -5.13 -12.13 5.57
C TYR A 37 -6.02 -11.45 4.53
N LEU A 38 -5.36 -10.76 3.58
CA LEU A 38 -6.01 -10.25 2.37
C LEU A 38 -5.62 -11.14 1.19
N ASP A 39 -6.52 -11.30 0.23
CA ASP A 39 -6.22 -12.03 -0.99
C ASP A 39 -5.30 -11.24 -1.91
N LEU A 40 -5.51 -9.92 -1.98
CA LEU A 40 -4.72 -9.03 -2.82
C LEU A 40 -4.53 -7.69 -2.12
N TYR A 41 -3.30 -7.18 -2.13
CA TYR A 41 -2.99 -5.86 -1.59
C TYR A 41 -2.31 -5.05 -2.67
N LEU A 42 -2.87 -3.89 -3.00
CA LEU A 42 -2.41 -3.05 -4.10
C LEU A 42 -1.72 -1.79 -3.58
N MET A 43 -0.61 -1.42 -4.21
CA MET A 43 -0.07 -0.07 -4.09
C MET A 43 -0.99 0.84 -4.92
N HIS A 44 -1.70 1.76 -4.27
CA HIS A 44 -2.80 2.48 -4.90
C HIS A 44 -2.31 3.40 -6.03
N PHE A 45 -1.19 4.10 -5.82
CA PHE A 45 -0.54 4.96 -6.82
C PHE A 45 0.97 4.83 -6.69
N PRO A 46 1.72 5.10 -7.78
CA PRO A 46 3.19 5.06 -7.70
C PRO A 46 3.77 6.25 -6.93
N SER A 47 3.02 7.35 -6.82
CA SER A 47 3.50 8.57 -6.16
C SER A 47 3.19 8.53 -4.68
N ALA A 48 4.21 8.77 -3.84
CA ALA A 48 4.04 8.83 -2.39
C ALA A 48 3.64 10.24 -1.97
N PHE A 49 2.73 10.32 -0.99
CA PHE A 49 2.41 11.56 -0.29
C PHE A 49 3.30 11.67 0.94
N GLN A 50 3.37 12.88 1.51
CA GLN A 50 4.09 13.09 2.76
C GLN A 50 3.64 12.08 3.80
N ARG A 51 4.61 11.45 4.46
CA ARG A 51 4.38 10.45 5.49
C ARG A 51 3.63 11.06 6.67
N GLY A 52 2.66 10.34 7.22
CA GLY A 52 1.91 10.74 8.39
C GLY A 52 0.50 10.20 8.39
N ASP A 53 -0.31 10.69 9.31
CA ASP A 53 -1.68 10.22 9.48
C ASP A 53 -2.67 10.94 8.58
N ASP A 54 -2.27 12.02 7.92
CA ASP A 54 -3.13 12.75 7.02
C ASP A 54 -3.22 12.03 5.67
N MET A 55 -4.42 11.65 5.27
CA MET A 55 -4.65 10.96 4.00
C MET A 55 -4.39 11.83 2.79
N LEU A 56 -4.56 13.15 2.91
CA LEU A 56 -4.31 14.13 1.86
C LEU A 56 -3.54 15.30 2.45
N PRO A 57 -2.23 15.10 2.74
CA PRO A 57 -1.43 16.19 3.31
C PRO A 57 -1.32 17.33 2.31
N LYS A 58 -1.65 18.53 2.76
CA LYS A 58 -1.66 19.73 1.89
C LYS A 58 -0.80 20.82 2.48
N ASP A 59 -0.18 21.59 1.60
CA ASP A 59 0.57 22.79 2.00
C ASP A 59 -0.39 23.98 2.21
N ASP A 60 0.19 25.16 2.52
CA ASP A 60 -0.61 26.36 2.78
C ASP A 60 -1.42 26.84 1.57
N ASN A 61 -1.03 26.40 0.38
CA ASN A 61 -1.73 26.74 -0.87
C ASN A 61 -2.83 25.74 -1.22
N GLY A 62 -2.99 24.67 -0.43
CA GLY A 62 -3.99 23.64 -0.70
C GLY A 62 -3.52 22.55 -1.66
N ASP A 63 -2.23 22.54 -2.01
CA ASP A 63 -1.66 21.51 -2.88
C ASP A 63 -1.19 20.31 -2.06
N VAL A 64 -1.38 19.11 -2.63
CA VAL A 64 -0.93 17.88 -1.99
C VAL A 64 0.59 17.85 -1.90
N ILE A 65 1.10 17.48 -0.72
CA ILE A 65 2.54 17.39 -0.49
C ILE A 65 3.00 15.98 -0.86
N PHE A 66 3.87 15.87 -1.89
CA PHE A 66 4.45 14.61 -2.33
C PHE A 66 5.77 14.34 -1.63
N ASP A 67 6.05 13.06 -1.38
CA ASP A 67 7.35 12.62 -0.89
C ASP A 67 8.13 12.04 -2.05
N THR A 68 9.12 12.78 -2.53
CA THR A 68 9.95 12.37 -3.65
C THR A 68 11.17 11.55 -3.22
N THR A 69 11.32 11.28 -1.92
CA THR A 69 12.47 10.53 -1.39
C THR A 69 12.25 9.02 -1.46
N ILE A 70 11.00 8.56 -1.63
CA ILE A 70 10.64 7.14 -1.69
C ILE A 70 10.34 6.74 -3.13
N HIS A 71 11.08 5.77 -3.64
CA HIS A 71 10.83 5.18 -4.96
C HIS A 71 9.84 4.02 -4.83
N PRO A 72 8.94 3.82 -5.82
CA PRO A 72 7.97 2.71 -5.77
C PRO A 72 8.61 1.33 -5.57
N THR A 73 9.83 1.11 -6.09
CA THR A 73 10.53 -0.17 -5.89
C THR A 73 10.84 -0.46 -4.42
N THR A 74 11.15 0.56 -3.63
CA THR A 74 11.39 0.42 -2.20
C THR A 74 10.11 -0.02 -1.48
N THR A 75 8.99 0.61 -1.81
CA THR A 75 7.68 0.25 -1.27
C THR A 75 7.29 -1.17 -1.70
N TRP A 76 7.53 -1.51 -2.97
CA TRP A 76 7.22 -2.84 -3.51
C TRP A 76 7.95 -3.95 -2.75
N LYS A 77 9.23 -3.74 -2.44
CA LYS A 77 10.00 -4.72 -1.66
C LYS A 77 9.42 -4.93 -0.27
N ALA A 78 8.91 -3.88 0.35
CA ALA A 78 8.24 -4.00 1.64
C ALA A 78 6.93 -4.77 1.51
N MET A 79 6.20 -4.58 0.41
CA MET A 79 4.98 -5.33 0.14
C MET A 79 5.27 -6.81 -0.10
N GLU A 80 6.38 -7.14 -0.76
CA GLU A 80 6.78 -8.54 -0.95
C GLU A 80 6.96 -9.27 0.39
N LYS A 81 7.43 -8.57 1.42
CA LYS A 81 7.58 -9.13 2.76
C LYS A 81 6.24 -9.49 3.39
N LEU A 82 5.16 -8.80 3.03
CA LEU A 82 3.82 -9.12 3.52
C LEU A 82 3.37 -10.50 3.05
N VAL A 83 3.72 -10.87 1.81
CA VAL A 83 3.44 -12.21 1.29
C VAL A 83 4.20 -13.26 2.10
N ALA A 84 5.48 -13.02 2.36
CA ALA A 84 6.32 -13.92 3.13
C ALA A 84 5.79 -14.12 4.55
N LYS A 85 5.16 -13.10 5.14
CA LYS A 85 4.59 -13.16 6.49
C LYS A 85 3.18 -13.74 6.51
N GLY A 86 2.59 -14.02 5.36
CA GLY A 86 1.23 -14.58 5.29
C GLY A 86 0.11 -13.57 5.53
N LEU A 87 0.43 -12.28 5.56
CA LEU A 87 -0.58 -11.24 5.76
C LEU A 87 -1.41 -10.99 4.50
N VAL A 88 -0.82 -11.22 3.33
CA VAL A 88 -1.50 -11.11 2.04
C VAL A 88 -1.08 -12.29 1.17
N ARG A 89 -1.94 -12.71 0.24
CA ARG A 89 -1.64 -13.82 -0.67
C ARG A 89 -0.98 -13.35 -1.94
N SER A 90 -1.36 -12.17 -2.43
CA SER A 90 -0.78 -11.58 -3.63
C SER A 90 -0.66 -10.08 -3.45
N ILE A 91 0.27 -9.48 -4.18
CA ILE A 91 0.44 -8.04 -4.22
C ILE A 91 0.36 -7.57 -5.66
N GLY A 92 0.01 -6.30 -5.85
CA GLY A 92 -0.11 -5.72 -7.18
C GLY A 92 0.00 -4.21 -7.12
N VAL A 93 -0.21 -3.58 -8.27
CA VAL A 93 -0.12 -2.13 -8.43
C VAL A 93 -1.36 -1.62 -9.13
N SER A 94 -1.68 -0.36 -8.89
CA SER A 94 -2.81 0.33 -9.49
C SER A 94 -2.33 1.70 -9.98
N ASN A 95 -2.88 2.16 -11.10
CA ASN A 95 -2.54 3.47 -11.67
C ASN A 95 -1.08 3.62 -12.09
N PHE A 96 -0.39 2.51 -12.34
CA PHE A 96 0.99 2.51 -12.86
C PHE A 96 0.95 2.45 -14.39
N ASN A 97 1.90 3.13 -15.05
CA ASN A 97 2.10 2.94 -16.48
C ASN A 97 3.05 1.76 -16.73
N SER A 98 3.22 1.37 -18.01
CA SER A 98 4.03 0.20 -18.35
C SER A 98 5.49 0.35 -17.95
N GLN A 99 6.06 1.55 -18.05
CA GLN A 99 7.44 1.78 -17.65
C GLN A 99 7.61 1.63 -16.15
N GLN A 100 6.66 2.15 -15.35
CA GLN A 100 6.69 2.03 -13.90
C GLN A 100 6.58 0.57 -13.46
N ILE A 101 5.78 -0.23 -14.14
CA ILE A 101 5.64 -1.65 -13.85
C ILE A 101 6.96 -2.38 -14.16
N GLN A 102 7.62 -2.05 -15.26
CA GLN A 102 8.90 -2.67 -15.62
C GLN A 102 10.00 -2.37 -14.60
N ASP A 103 9.93 -1.23 -13.93
CA ASP A 103 10.94 -0.82 -12.95
C ASP A 103 10.83 -1.61 -11.63
N LEU A 104 9.75 -2.33 -11.42
CA LEU A 104 9.55 -3.09 -10.16
C LEU A 104 10.28 -4.43 -10.13
#